data_099767cbc97e3fe895a762ba77d0b4ff
#
_entry.id   099767cbc97e3fe895a762ba77d0b4ff
#
_cell.length_a   1.000
_cell.length_b   1.000
_cell.length_c   1.000
_cell.angle_alpha   90.00
_cell.angle_beta   90.00
_cell.angle_gamma   90.00
#
_symmetry.space_group_name_H-M   'P 1'
#
loop_
_entity.id
_entity.type
_entity.pdbx_description
1 polymer ?
#
loop_
_entity_poly.entity_id
_entity_poly.type
_entity_poly.pdbx_seq_one_letter_code
_entity_poly.pdbx_strand_id
1 'polypeptide(L)'
;MIAWSKYFHFNAEDVEYIEATDSTSGEYPYRLTVHLKSGNALSVSYQGSKSRDTARNELVRLVDRVRREDTEKILNQLTLLNYSNERIERRQLRIWRQLKALLGLSMEDE
;
A
#
# COMPACT_ATOMS: atom_id res chain seq x y z
N MET A 1 -7.83 6.24 -5.31
CA MET A 1 -7.88 7.53 -4.56
C MET A 1 -8.97 7.48 -3.51
N ILE A 2 -8.68 7.98 -2.34
CA ILE A 2 -9.63 8.01 -1.22
C ILE A 2 -10.27 9.38 -1.15
N ALA A 3 -11.61 9.41 -1.11
CA ALA A 3 -12.37 10.62 -0.83
C ALA A 3 -12.68 10.65 0.67
N TRP A 4 -12.22 11.68 1.35
CA TRP A 4 -12.46 11.87 2.77
C TRP A 4 -13.07 13.23 3.02
N SER A 5 -14.23 13.24 3.67
CA SER A 5 -15.03 14.45 3.76
C SER A 5 -15.43 14.94 2.36
N LYS A 6 -16.12 16.05 2.27
CA LYS A 6 -16.51 16.64 0.99
C LYS A 6 -15.35 17.32 0.26
N TYR A 7 -14.23 17.55 0.96
CA TYR A 7 -13.20 18.47 0.50
C TYR A 7 -11.86 17.79 0.19
N PHE A 8 -11.63 16.57 0.64
CA PHE A 8 -10.32 15.96 0.57
C PHE A 8 -10.31 14.70 -0.26
N HIS A 9 -9.32 14.62 -1.13
CA HIS A 9 -9.00 13.42 -1.92
C HIS A 9 -7.50 13.19 -1.82
N PHE A 10 -7.12 11.94 -1.57
CA PHE A 10 -5.72 11.57 -1.47
C PHE A 10 -5.51 10.10 -1.81
N ASN A 11 -4.28 9.73 -2.12
CA ASN A 11 -3.91 8.35 -2.37
C ASN A 11 -3.52 7.67 -1.06
N ALA A 12 -3.94 6.43 -0.88
CA ALA A 12 -3.60 5.65 0.31
C ALA A 12 -2.09 5.52 0.50
N GLU A 13 -1.35 5.45 -0.59
CA GLU A 13 0.12 5.34 -0.59
C GLU A 13 0.80 6.60 -0.04
N ASP A 14 0.16 7.74 -0.16
CA ASP A 14 0.70 9.02 0.29
C ASP A 14 0.47 9.26 1.78
N VAL A 15 -0.33 8.45 2.43
CA VAL A 15 -0.61 8.60 3.86
C VAL A 15 0.60 8.15 4.66
N GLU A 16 1.17 9.05 5.44
CA GLU A 16 2.24 8.76 6.37
C GLU A 16 1.68 8.22 7.69
N TYR A 17 0.77 8.98 8.31
CA TYR A 17 0.06 8.54 9.51
C TYR A 17 -1.23 9.35 9.71
N ILE A 18 -2.12 8.84 10.54
CA ILE A 18 -3.38 9.47 10.92
C ILE A 18 -3.30 9.80 12.40
N GLU A 19 -3.54 11.06 12.73
CA GLU A 19 -3.45 11.57 14.09
C GLU A 19 -4.80 12.03 14.60
N ALA A 20 -5.17 11.62 15.80
CA ALA A 20 -6.35 12.11 16.50
C ALA A 20 -5.90 13.03 17.63
N THR A 21 -6.34 14.27 17.58
CA THR A 21 -5.98 15.27 18.58
C THR A 21 -7.21 15.88 19.22
N ASP A 22 -7.04 16.34 20.45
CA ASP A 22 -8.07 17.03 21.19
C ASP A 22 -7.63 18.48 21.40
N SER A 23 -8.55 19.42 21.14
CA SER A 23 -8.36 20.82 21.44
C SER A 23 -9.18 21.21 22.66
N THR A 24 -8.68 22.10 23.48
CA THR A 24 -9.38 22.57 24.68
C THR A 24 -10.35 23.72 24.39
N SER A 25 -10.41 24.19 23.14
CA SER A 25 -11.22 25.36 22.78
C SER A 25 -11.98 25.14 21.47
N GLY A 26 -13.16 25.76 21.38
CA GLY A 26 -13.98 25.77 20.17
C GLY A 26 -15.17 24.81 20.22
N GLU A 27 -16.05 24.93 19.22
CA GLU A 27 -17.24 24.10 19.08
C GLU A 27 -16.91 22.67 18.58
N TYR A 28 -15.75 22.51 17.97
CA TYR A 28 -15.28 21.25 17.40
C TYR A 28 -13.91 20.91 17.97
N PRO A 29 -13.86 20.46 19.24
CA PRO A 29 -12.59 20.26 19.93
C PRO A 29 -11.84 19.01 19.50
N TYR A 30 -12.50 18.09 18.81
CA TYR A 30 -11.89 16.81 18.40
C TYR A 30 -11.49 16.89 16.94
N ARG A 31 -10.21 16.67 16.67
CA ARG A 31 -9.64 16.80 15.35
C ARG A 31 -9.05 15.49 14.86
N LEU A 32 -9.25 15.18 13.60
CA LEU A 32 -8.62 14.07 12.91
C LEU A 32 -7.77 14.65 11.78
N THR A 33 -6.49 14.31 11.76
CA THR A 33 -5.55 14.83 10.78
C THR A 33 -4.89 13.69 10.04
N VAL A 34 -4.88 13.76 8.72
CA VAL A 34 -4.15 12.84 7.85
C VAL A 34 -2.87 13.54 7.42
N HIS A 35 -1.73 13.00 7.82
CA HIS A 35 -0.42 13.50 7.44
C HIS A 35 0.06 12.75 6.19
N LEU A 36 0.36 13.50 5.15
CA LEU A 36 0.83 12.97 3.88
C LEU A 36 2.35 13.01 3.79
N LYS A 37 2.92 12.10 3.04
CA LYS A 37 4.38 12.04 2.81
C LYS A 37 4.94 13.29 2.18
N SER A 38 4.12 14.04 1.43
CA SER A 38 4.50 15.32 0.85
C SER A 38 4.73 16.44 1.86
N GLY A 39 4.36 16.21 3.12
CA GLY A 39 4.38 17.22 4.17
C GLY A 39 3.03 17.93 4.37
N ASN A 40 2.07 17.71 3.50
CA ASN A 40 0.73 18.27 3.65
C ASN A 40 -0.04 17.52 4.73
N ALA A 41 -0.93 18.26 5.42
CA ALA A 41 -1.81 17.70 6.42
C ALA A 41 -3.24 18.10 6.14
N LEU A 42 -4.15 17.14 6.18
CA LEU A 42 -5.57 17.34 5.97
C LEU A 42 -6.30 17.12 7.29
N SER A 43 -7.05 18.11 7.75
CA SER A 43 -7.71 18.05 9.06
C SER A 43 -9.21 18.23 8.94
N VAL A 44 -9.93 17.43 9.73
CA VAL A 44 -11.38 17.57 9.91
C VAL A 44 -11.66 17.62 11.42
N SER A 45 -12.53 18.53 11.83
CA SER A 45 -12.90 18.71 13.23
C SER A 45 -14.28 18.12 13.50
N TYR A 46 -14.43 17.54 14.68
CA TYR A 46 -15.66 16.88 15.13
C TYR A 46 -16.13 17.44 16.46
N GLN A 47 -17.44 17.39 16.70
CA GLN A 47 -18.01 17.83 17.97
C GLN A 47 -17.85 16.82 19.09
N GLY A 48 -17.83 15.53 18.76
CA GLY A 48 -17.73 14.46 19.73
C GLY A 48 -16.56 13.54 19.51
N SER A 49 -15.98 13.05 20.59
CA SER A 49 -14.86 12.10 20.53
C SER A 49 -15.23 10.80 19.85
N LYS A 50 -16.45 10.31 20.08
CA LYS A 50 -16.95 9.08 19.44
C LYS A 50 -17.05 9.23 17.94
N SER A 51 -17.54 10.37 17.45
CA SER A 51 -17.64 10.65 16.02
C SER A 51 -16.25 10.69 15.38
N ARG A 52 -15.30 11.34 16.05
CA ARG A 52 -13.92 11.38 15.60
C ARG A 52 -13.30 9.99 15.56
N ASP A 53 -13.45 9.21 16.63
CA ASP A 53 -12.86 7.88 16.73
C ASP A 53 -13.47 6.91 15.74
N THR A 54 -14.78 7.00 15.50
CA THR A 54 -15.45 6.21 14.47
C THR A 54 -14.92 6.58 13.09
N ALA A 55 -14.80 7.87 12.79
CA ALA A 55 -14.24 8.34 11.52
C ALA A 55 -12.78 7.89 11.34
N ARG A 56 -11.99 7.94 12.41
CA ARG A 56 -10.62 7.45 12.39
C ARG A 56 -10.56 5.97 12.06
N ASN A 57 -11.36 5.15 12.71
CA ASN A 57 -11.38 3.72 12.49
C ASN A 57 -11.82 3.38 11.07
N GLU A 58 -12.83 4.07 10.56
CA GLU A 58 -13.29 3.89 9.19
C GLU A 58 -12.22 4.29 8.18
N LEU A 59 -11.55 5.41 8.43
CA LEU A 59 -10.49 5.91 7.56
C LEU A 59 -9.30 4.98 7.54
N VAL A 60 -8.86 4.48 8.70
CA VAL A 60 -7.78 3.51 8.81
C VAL A 60 -8.12 2.23 8.05
N ARG A 61 -9.34 1.73 8.21
CA ARG A 61 -9.79 0.53 7.48
C ARG A 61 -9.81 0.76 5.97
N LEU A 62 -10.25 1.94 5.55
CA LEU A 62 -10.31 2.28 4.13
C LEU A 62 -8.91 2.38 3.52
N VAL A 63 -7.98 3.05 4.20
CA VAL A 63 -6.59 3.15 3.77
C VAL A 63 -5.97 1.76 3.67
N ASP A 64 -6.15 0.92 4.68
CA ASP A 64 -5.62 -0.44 4.68
C ASP A 64 -6.20 -1.28 3.56
N ARG A 65 -7.50 -1.16 3.30
CA ARG A 65 -8.16 -1.89 2.22
C ARG A 65 -7.61 -1.50 0.87
N VAL A 66 -7.50 -0.21 0.59
CA VAL A 66 -6.99 0.28 -0.69
C VAL A 66 -5.54 -0.17 -0.89
N ARG A 67 -4.71 -0.11 0.15
CA ARG A 67 -3.33 -0.60 0.10
C ARG A 67 -3.25 -2.09 -0.19
N ARG A 68 -4.14 -2.89 0.42
CA ARG A 68 -4.21 -4.34 0.14
C ARG A 68 -4.63 -4.62 -1.29
N GLU A 69 -5.65 -3.93 -1.78
CA GLU A 69 -6.11 -4.08 -3.15
C GLU A 69 -5.01 -3.75 -4.15
N ASP A 70 -4.28 -2.66 -3.93
CA ASP A 70 -3.16 -2.28 -4.77
C ASP A 70 -2.03 -3.30 -4.70
N THR A 71 -1.72 -3.81 -3.51
CA THR A 71 -0.73 -4.86 -3.32
C THR A 71 -1.13 -6.14 -4.03
N GLU A 72 -2.40 -6.55 -3.94
CA GLU A 72 -2.91 -7.72 -4.64
C GLU A 72 -2.82 -7.56 -6.16
N LYS A 73 -3.13 -6.38 -6.67
CA LYS A 73 -2.98 -6.10 -8.10
C LYS A 73 -1.53 -6.23 -8.55
N ILE A 74 -0.60 -5.68 -7.79
CA ILE A 74 0.82 -5.79 -8.08
C ILE A 74 1.27 -7.25 -8.03
N LEU A 75 0.87 -7.99 -7.01
CA LEU A 75 1.18 -9.41 -6.89
C LEU A 75 0.62 -10.22 -8.05
N ASN A 76 -0.62 -9.94 -8.45
CA ASN A 76 -1.24 -10.61 -9.60
C ASN A 76 -0.49 -10.31 -10.90
N GLN A 77 -0.08 -9.08 -11.11
CA GLN A 77 0.72 -8.69 -12.28
C GLN A 77 2.08 -9.40 -12.27
N LEU A 78 2.75 -9.45 -11.13
CA LEU A 78 4.02 -10.16 -10.99
C LEU A 78 3.84 -11.66 -11.24
N THR A 79 2.77 -12.24 -10.74
CA THR A 79 2.45 -13.65 -10.97
C THR A 79 2.24 -13.94 -12.45
N LEU A 80 1.51 -13.08 -13.16
CA LEU A 80 1.28 -13.20 -14.60
C LEU A 80 2.58 -13.07 -15.39
N LEU A 81 3.44 -12.10 -15.02
CA LEU A 81 4.75 -11.92 -15.63
C LEU A 81 5.63 -13.14 -15.39
N ASN A 82 5.68 -13.67 -14.19
CA ASN A 82 6.44 -14.85 -13.85
C ASN A 82 5.93 -16.07 -14.63
N TYR A 83 4.63 -16.20 -14.79
CA TYR A 83 4.04 -17.29 -15.59
C TYR A 83 4.46 -17.22 -17.05
N SER A 84 4.49 -16.03 -17.62
CA SER A 84 4.97 -15.83 -18.99
C SER A 84 6.48 -16.10 -19.10
N ASN A 85 7.24 -15.70 -18.11
CA ASN A 85 8.70 -15.87 -18.07
C ASN A 85 9.10 -17.33 -17.83
N GLU A 86 8.29 -18.14 -17.16
CA GLU A 86 8.59 -19.56 -16.95
C GLU A 86 8.83 -20.31 -18.25
N ARG A 87 8.07 -20.02 -19.31
CA ARG A 87 8.27 -20.65 -20.61
C ARG A 87 9.62 -20.31 -21.22
N ILE A 88 10.06 -19.07 -21.05
CA ILE A 88 11.35 -18.58 -21.52
C ILE A 88 12.46 -19.17 -20.65
N GLU A 89 12.29 -19.18 -19.35
CA GLU A 89 13.24 -19.71 -18.39
C GLU A 89 13.50 -21.21 -18.59
N ARG A 90 12.47 -22.01 -18.90
CA ARG A 90 12.64 -23.45 -19.17
C ARG A 90 13.56 -23.68 -20.37
N ARG A 91 13.46 -22.88 -21.43
CA ARG A 91 14.36 -22.92 -22.57
C ARG A 91 15.77 -22.49 -22.19
N GLN A 92 15.89 -21.42 -21.43
CA GLN A 92 17.17 -20.91 -20.92
C GLN A 92 17.84 -21.89 -19.98
N LEU A 93 17.08 -22.52 -19.09
CA LEU A 93 17.61 -23.55 -18.19
C LEU A 93 18.15 -24.76 -18.97
N ARG A 94 17.47 -25.17 -20.03
CA ARG A 94 17.93 -26.27 -20.88
C ARG A 94 19.28 -25.92 -21.55
N ILE A 95 19.39 -24.71 -22.10
CA ILE A 95 20.63 -24.22 -22.70
C ILE A 95 21.72 -24.11 -21.64
N TRP A 96 21.39 -23.57 -20.47
CA TRP A 96 22.26 -23.39 -19.33
C TRP A 96 22.83 -24.73 -18.85
N ARG A 97 21.98 -25.77 -18.75
CA ARG A 97 22.40 -27.12 -18.38
C ARG A 97 23.36 -27.70 -19.41
N GLN A 98 23.08 -27.49 -20.68
CA GLN A 98 23.98 -27.93 -21.77
C GLN A 98 25.32 -27.22 -21.69
N LEU A 99 25.32 -25.91 -21.47
CA LEU A 99 26.54 -25.13 -21.29
C LEU A 99 27.36 -25.57 -20.09
N LYS A 100 26.70 -25.80 -18.96
CA LYS A 100 27.36 -26.31 -17.76
C LYS A 100 27.98 -27.68 -17.97
N ALA A 101 27.28 -28.56 -18.66
CA ALA A 101 27.81 -29.88 -18.99
C ALA A 101 29.04 -29.79 -19.90
N LEU A 102 29.02 -28.90 -20.89
CA LEU A 102 30.14 -28.69 -21.80
C LEU A 102 31.35 -28.08 -21.10
N LEU A 103 31.11 -27.20 -20.12
CA LEU A 103 32.17 -26.57 -19.35
C LEU A 103 32.67 -27.43 -18.18
N GLY A 104 32.04 -28.56 -17.93
CA GLY A 104 32.38 -29.43 -16.80
C GLY A 104 32.01 -28.84 -15.44
N LEU A 105 31.07 -27.88 -15.40
CA LEU A 105 30.64 -27.25 -14.14
C LEU A 105 29.67 -28.18 -13.38
N SER A 106 29.75 -28.12 -12.05
CA SER A 106 28.84 -28.82 -11.19
C SER A 106 27.43 -28.26 -11.26
N MET A 107 26.42 -29.10 -11.11
CA MET A 107 25.03 -28.77 -11.06
C MET A 107 24.48 -28.76 -9.62
N GLU A 108 25.34 -28.68 -8.65
CA GLU A 108 24.97 -28.77 -7.23
C GLU A 108 24.38 -27.48 -6.68
N ASP A 109 24.54 -26.40 -7.37
CA ASP A 109 24.14 -25.05 -6.97
C ASP A 109 22.69 -24.74 -7.29
N GLU A 110 21.85 -25.64 -7.07
CA GLU A 110 20.42 -25.47 -7.34
C GLU A 110 19.71 -24.52 -6.36
#